data_022072bec032fc52d72b081bf122e225
#
_entry.id   022072bec032fc52d72b081bf122e225
#
_cell.length_a   1.000
_cell.length_b   1.000
_cell.length_c   1.000
_cell.angle_alpha   90.00
_cell.angle_beta   90.00
_cell.angle_gamma   90.00
#
_symmetry.space_group_name_H-M   'P 1'
#
loop_
_entity.id
_entity.type
_entity.pdbx_description
1 polymer ?
#
loop_
_entity_poly.entity_id
_entity_poly.type
_entity_poly.pdbx_seq_one_letter_code
_entity_poly.pdbx_strand_id
1 'polypeptide(L)'
;MSKIDQALRLLIIEQQLEQAEFLISHIRNGGIAVRPERVEDAEALGTLIEQSGIDMILADVDDGVLPAAAVADAIKKHGKDIPLIGVVGQLSSEAALAALADGMHDLVIRDQPKHIQFIIGRQFKALLNRRSLRHIESDLRESERRCDGLIESSRDPIAYIHDGMHIRANESYLQMFGYPDFDALEGMPILDLISSGQQADFKKIIKDFSKTRQCPESITVTVNPENGESSEVLFEMMPASYDGELCMQLVARPQMADSRLNEQLQELKDRDPNTLLYNRKYFMARLEESVSVASAGKGHQAMLLLAPDQFEQRLRTLGMEQADALLQNFAERLKTAV
;
A
#
# COMPACT_ATOMS: atom_id res chain seq x y z
N MET A 1 5.70 -4.95 -37.76
CA MET A 1 5.38 -3.57 -37.34
C MET A 1 4.11 -3.64 -36.49
N SER A 2 4.20 -3.36 -35.18
CA SER A 2 3.02 -3.33 -34.32
C SER A 2 2.14 -2.15 -34.74
N LYS A 3 0.85 -2.40 -34.98
CA LYS A 3 -0.13 -1.34 -35.23
C LYS A 3 -0.16 -0.42 -34.03
N ILE A 4 0.12 0.86 -34.21
CA ILE A 4 -0.10 1.90 -33.23
C ILE A 4 -1.60 2.15 -33.23
N ASP A 5 -2.35 1.67 -32.26
CA ASP A 5 -3.82 1.82 -32.18
C ASP A 5 -4.27 3.27 -31.88
N GLN A 6 -3.34 4.15 -31.53
CA GLN A 6 -3.63 5.53 -31.16
C GLN A 6 -3.39 6.47 -32.35
N ALA A 7 -4.37 7.31 -32.68
CA ALA A 7 -4.23 8.31 -33.74
C ALA A 7 -3.30 9.44 -33.27
N LEU A 8 -2.28 9.75 -34.09
CA LEU A 8 -1.36 10.87 -33.90
C LEU A 8 -2.11 12.20 -34.10
N ARG A 9 -2.18 13.04 -33.08
CA ARG A 9 -2.67 14.43 -33.18
C ARG A 9 -1.52 15.30 -33.65
N LEU A 10 -1.55 15.62 -34.91
CA LEU A 10 -0.46 16.29 -35.62
C LEU A 10 -0.82 17.74 -35.91
N LEU A 11 -0.05 18.66 -35.39
CA LEU A 11 -0.13 20.07 -35.75
C LEU A 11 0.84 20.33 -36.91
N ILE A 12 0.35 20.97 -37.97
CA ILE A 12 1.15 21.31 -39.15
C ILE A 12 1.19 22.83 -39.33
N ILE A 13 2.42 23.35 -39.34
CA ILE A 13 2.73 24.76 -39.60
C ILE A 13 3.23 24.83 -41.05
N GLU A 14 2.32 25.06 -42.01
CA GLU A 14 2.57 25.08 -43.44
C GLU A 14 1.58 26.02 -44.12
N GLN A 15 2.09 26.95 -44.94
CA GLN A 15 1.25 27.91 -45.65
C GLN A 15 0.40 27.28 -46.76
N GLN A 16 1.01 26.34 -47.47
CA GLN A 16 0.37 25.73 -48.64
C GLN A 16 -0.44 24.51 -48.26
N LEU A 17 -1.75 24.57 -48.46
CA LEU A 17 -2.67 23.47 -48.14
C LEU A 17 -2.29 22.16 -48.84
N GLU A 18 -1.90 22.25 -50.13
CA GLU A 18 -1.51 21.08 -50.92
C GLU A 18 -0.30 20.35 -50.32
N GLN A 19 0.68 21.11 -49.76
CA GLN A 19 1.84 20.54 -49.13
C GLN A 19 1.51 19.90 -47.79
N ALA A 20 0.63 20.51 -47.01
CA ALA A 20 0.14 19.92 -45.78
C ALA A 20 -0.61 18.61 -46.04
N GLU A 21 -1.49 18.57 -47.03
CA GLU A 21 -2.22 17.33 -47.40
C GLU A 21 -1.28 16.24 -47.92
N PHE A 22 -0.26 16.61 -48.69
CA PHE A 22 0.79 15.70 -49.14
C PHE A 22 1.50 15.02 -47.96
N LEU A 23 1.96 15.77 -46.97
CA LEU A 23 2.58 15.24 -45.76
C LEU A 23 1.64 14.28 -45.02
N ILE A 24 0.38 14.70 -44.80
CA ILE A 24 -0.63 13.90 -44.10
C ILE A 24 -0.87 12.56 -44.83
N SER A 25 -1.01 12.61 -46.16
CA SER A 25 -1.22 11.43 -46.97
C SER A 25 -0.08 10.43 -46.87
N HIS A 26 1.17 10.91 -46.87
CA HIS A 26 2.34 10.07 -46.76
C HIS A 26 2.49 9.43 -45.37
N ILE A 27 2.15 10.14 -44.28
CA ILE A 27 2.15 9.60 -42.93
C ILE A 27 1.07 8.51 -42.81
N ARG A 28 -0.15 8.77 -43.34
CA ARG A 28 -1.24 7.78 -43.35
C ARG A 28 -0.88 6.51 -44.13
N ASN A 29 -0.24 6.67 -45.30
CA ASN A 29 0.24 5.57 -46.12
C ASN A 29 1.33 4.75 -45.40
N GLY A 30 2.02 5.34 -44.45
CA GLY A 30 2.96 4.64 -43.52
C GLY A 30 2.28 3.84 -42.43
N GLY A 31 0.95 3.80 -42.37
CA GLY A 31 0.19 3.04 -41.39
C GLY A 31 -0.06 3.76 -40.08
N ILE A 32 0.19 5.07 -40.00
CA ILE A 32 -0.08 5.90 -38.81
C ILE A 32 -1.40 6.64 -39.05
N ALA A 33 -2.40 6.38 -38.18
CA ALA A 33 -3.62 7.16 -38.16
C ALA A 33 -3.31 8.59 -37.67
N VAL A 34 -3.73 9.62 -38.44
CA VAL A 34 -3.43 11.03 -38.14
C VAL A 34 -4.70 11.83 -38.02
N ARG A 35 -4.77 12.64 -36.95
CA ARG A 35 -5.74 13.73 -36.76
C ARG A 35 -4.98 15.05 -36.93
N PRO A 36 -5.00 15.63 -38.15
CA PRO A 36 -4.25 16.84 -38.46
C PRO A 36 -5.00 18.08 -37.98
N GLU A 37 -4.26 19.03 -37.45
CA GLU A 37 -4.66 20.42 -37.25
C GLU A 37 -3.65 21.31 -37.96
N ARG A 38 -4.07 22.43 -38.50
CA ARG A 38 -3.20 23.37 -39.21
C ARG A 38 -3.22 24.74 -38.55
N VAL A 39 -2.08 25.36 -38.48
CA VAL A 39 -1.89 26.71 -37.93
C VAL A 39 -1.23 27.60 -38.95
N GLU A 40 -1.74 28.81 -39.06
CA GLU A 40 -1.26 29.84 -39.97
C GLU A 40 -0.65 31.06 -39.25
N ASP A 41 -0.86 31.16 -37.92
CA ASP A 41 -0.37 32.29 -37.15
C ASP A 41 0.19 31.88 -35.75
N ALA A 42 0.98 32.79 -35.17
CA ALA A 42 1.63 32.54 -33.86
C ALA A 42 0.66 32.59 -32.66
N GLU A 43 -0.44 33.34 -32.76
CA GLU A 43 -1.41 33.48 -31.67
C GLU A 43 -2.21 32.18 -31.50
N ALA A 44 -2.64 31.60 -32.64
CA ALA A 44 -3.31 30.32 -32.66
C ALA A 44 -2.44 29.17 -32.15
N LEU A 45 -1.11 29.20 -32.41
CA LEU A 45 -0.16 28.18 -31.95
C LEU A 45 -0.21 28.00 -30.42
N GLY A 46 -0.09 29.10 -29.69
CA GLY A 46 -0.10 29.04 -28.22
C GLY A 46 -1.38 28.44 -27.66
N THR A 47 -2.52 28.85 -28.18
CA THR A 47 -3.85 28.36 -27.81
C THR A 47 -4.00 26.87 -28.10
N LEU A 48 -3.55 26.41 -29.26
CA LEU A 48 -3.63 25.00 -29.66
C LEU A 48 -2.70 24.12 -28.84
N ILE A 49 -1.47 24.58 -28.53
CA ILE A 49 -0.57 23.86 -27.64
C ILE A 49 -1.21 23.70 -26.23
N GLU A 50 -1.90 24.71 -25.72
CA GLU A 50 -2.51 24.68 -24.41
C GLU A 50 -3.77 23.80 -24.35
N GLN A 51 -4.69 23.99 -25.30
CA GLN A 51 -6.03 23.37 -25.27
C GLN A 51 -6.09 22.00 -25.94
N SER A 52 -5.33 21.79 -27.03
CA SER A 52 -5.34 20.56 -27.80
C SER A 52 -4.29 19.58 -27.26
N GLY A 53 -4.64 18.30 -27.17
CA GLY A 53 -3.70 17.25 -26.81
C GLY A 53 -2.76 16.91 -27.98
N ILE A 54 -2.03 17.91 -28.54
CA ILE A 54 -1.11 17.72 -29.67
C ILE A 54 0.01 16.73 -29.26
N ASP A 55 0.28 15.80 -30.18
CA ASP A 55 1.33 14.79 -29.98
C ASP A 55 2.63 15.15 -30.70
N MET A 56 2.56 15.90 -31.83
CA MET A 56 3.71 16.25 -32.66
C MET A 56 3.43 17.50 -33.48
N ILE A 57 4.46 18.28 -33.73
CA ILE A 57 4.42 19.45 -34.59
C ILE A 57 5.33 19.24 -35.81
N LEU A 58 4.81 19.45 -37.02
CA LEU A 58 5.60 19.59 -38.22
C LEU A 58 5.64 21.05 -38.62
N ALA A 59 6.82 21.59 -38.85
CA ALA A 59 7.01 22.98 -39.27
C ALA A 59 7.88 23.03 -40.52
N ASP A 60 7.42 23.77 -41.52
CA ASP A 60 8.25 24.09 -42.71
C ASP A 60 9.42 24.98 -42.26
N VAL A 61 10.64 24.59 -42.66
CA VAL A 61 11.88 25.34 -42.36
C VAL A 61 12.26 26.31 -43.47
N ASP A 62 11.93 25.96 -44.70
CA ASP A 62 12.36 26.72 -45.89
C ASP A 62 11.53 28.01 -46.09
N ASP A 63 10.18 27.86 -46.07
CA ASP A 63 9.23 28.94 -46.24
C ASP A 63 8.25 29.08 -45.08
N GLY A 64 8.73 28.73 -43.85
CA GLY A 64 7.88 28.63 -42.65
C GLY A 64 7.25 29.96 -42.23
N VAL A 65 5.98 29.91 -41.88
CA VAL A 65 5.21 31.04 -41.31
C VAL A 65 5.80 31.50 -39.98
N LEU A 66 6.41 30.57 -39.23
CA LEU A 66 6.95 30.82 -37.91
C LEU A 66 8.39 30.30 -37.82
N PRO A 67 9.32 31.09 -37.24
CA PRO A 67 10.67 30.61 -36.97
C PRO A 67 10.65 29.39 -36.06
N ALA A 68 11.46 28.39 -36.37
CA ALA A 68 11.57 27.15 -35.61
C ALA A 68 11.83 27.39 -34.09
N ALA A 69 12.72 28.32 -33.79
CA ALA A 69 13.04 28.73 -32.42
C ALA A 69 11.80 29.27 -31.67
N ALA A 70 10.94 30.06 -32.35
CA ALA A 70 9.72 30.56 -31.71
C ALA A 70 8.72 29.45 -31.38
N VAL A 71 8.60 28.44 -32.25
CA VAL A 71 7.76 27.26 -32.01
C VAL A 71 8.32 26.43 -30.86
N ALA A 72 9.63 26.21 -30.84
CA ALA A 72 10.31 25.48 -29.75
C ALA A 72 10.16 26.18 -28.39
N ASP A 73 10.26 27.52 -28.38
CA ASP A 73 10.07 28.31 -27.15
C ASP A 73 8.61 28.27 -26.69
N ALA A 74 7.63 28.28 -27.59
CA ALA A 74 6.23 28.10 -27.23
C ALA A 74 5.99 26.74 -26.59
N ILE A 75 6.55 25.65 -27.11
CA ILE A 75 6.46 24.30 -26.53
C ILE A 75 7.06 24.27 -25.13
N LYS A 76 8.27 24.84 -24.96
CA LYS A 76 8.96 24.91 -23.66
C LYS A 76 8.17 25.72 -22.64
N LYS A 77 7.62 26.86 -23.03
CA LYS A 77 6.82 27.72 -22.13
C LYS A 77 5.61 26.99 -21.56
N HIS A 78 4.98 26.11 -22.32
CA HIS A 78 3.83 25.31 -21.86
C HIS A 78 4.23 24.01 -21.17
N GLY A 79 5.52 23.67 -21.08
CA GLY A 79 6.03 22.48 -20.38
C GLY A 79 5.55 21.15 -20.95
N LYS A 80 5.16 21.13 -22.23
CA LYS A 80 4.62 19.93 -22.89
C LYS A 80 5.71 19.14 -23.60
N ASP A 81 5.60 17.82 -23.58
CA ASP A 81 6.48 16.90 -24.32
C ASP A 81 5.90 16.69 -25.73
N ILE A 82 6.19 17.63 -26.62
CA ILE A 82 5.74 17.64 -28.02
C ILE A 82 6.97 17.70 -28.92
N PRO A 83 7.32 16.63 -29.66
CA PRO A 83 8.42 16.69 -30.62
C PRO A 83 8.09 17.63 -31.77
N LEU A 84 9.02 18.56 -32.02
CA LEU A 84 9.01 19.48 -33.14
C LEU A 84 9.88 18.89 -34.24
N ILE A 85 9.34 18.72 -35.45
CA ILE A 85 10.02 18.16 -36.61
C ILE A 85 9.98 19.17 -37.77
N GLY A 86 11.15 19.48 -38.27
CA GLY A 86 11.27 20.38 -39.42
C GLY A 86 11.02 19.65 -40.75
N VAL A 87 10.36 20.32 -41.70
CA VAL A 87 10.19 19.87 -43.07
C VAL A 87 11.10 20.71 -43.95
N VAL A 88 11.99 20.06 -44.71
CA VAL A 88 12.96 20.72 -45.60
C VAL A 88 12.84 20.14 -47.02
N GLY A 89 13.09 20.96 -48.03
CA GLY A 89 13.15 20.50 -49.45
C GLY A 89 14.45 19.73 -49.72
N GLN A 90 15.58 20.20 -49.19
CA GLN A 90 16.87 19.53 -49.29
C GLN A 90 17.58 19.53 -47.94
N LEU A 91 18.15 18.36 -47.55
CA LEU A 91 18.88 18.24 -46.32
C LEU A 91 20.36 18.54 -46.55
N SER A 92 20.85 19.65 -45.98
CA SER A 92 22.28 19.91 -45.84
C SER A 92 22.74 19.73 -44.41
N SER A 93 24.03 19.43 -44.22
CA SER A 93 24.59 19.30 -42.86
C SER A 93 24.45 20.58 -42.05
N GLU A 94 24.56 21.73 -42.69
CA GLU A 94 24.47 23.07 -42.08
C GLU A 94 23.02 23.36 -41.64
N ALA A 95 22.03 23.09 -42.53
CA ALA A 95 20.62 23.24 -42.18
C ALA A 95 20.18 22.29 -41.06
N ALA A 96 20.71 21.06 -41.05
CA ALA A 96 20.42 20.10 -39.99
C ALA A 96 20.94 20.58 -38.60
N LEU A 97 22.18 21.07 -38.56
CA LEU A 97 22.77 21.60 -37.33
C LEU A 97 22.03 22.84 -36.83
N ALA A 98 21.66 23.77 -37.75
CA ALA A 98 20.89 24.95 -37.39
C ALA A 98 19.53 24.59 -36.80
N ALA A 99 18.77 23.69 -37.44
CA ALA A 99 17.46 23.29 -36.98
C ALA A 99 17.49 22.58 -35.62
N LEU A 100 18.49 21.74 -35.36
CA LEU A 100 18.69 21.12 -34.06
C LEU A 100 19.07 22.15 -32.97
N ALA A 101 19.88 23.14 -33.34
CA ALA A 101 20.25 24.24 -32.41
C ALA A 101 19.01 25.09 -32.05
N ASP A 102 18.07 25.26 -32.99
CA ASP A 102 16.79 25.94 -32.79
C ASP A 102 15.76 25.12 -32.01
N GLY A 103 16.12 23.92 -31.57
CA GLY A 103 15.30 23.08 -30.70
C GLY A 103 14.39 22.09 -31.42
N MET A 104 14.58 21.85 -32.71
CA MET A 104 13.93 20.77 -33.42
C MET A 104 14.47 19.41 -32.98
N HIS A 105 13.60 18.41 -32.94
CA HIS A 105 13.97 17.06 -32.55
C HIS A 105 14.47 16.22 -33.74
N ASP A 106 14.05 16.59 -34.95
CA ASP A 106 14.39 15.88 -36.20
C ASP A 106 14.02 16.69 -37.42
N LEU A 107 14.46 16.21 -38.59
CA LEU A 107 14.09 16.79 -39.90
C LEU A 107 13.57 15.73 -40.84
N VAL A 108 12.60 16.10 -41.68
CA VAL A 108 12.10 15.27 -42.76
C VAL A 108 12.28 15.98 -44.08
N ILE A 109 12.64 15.20 -45.13
CA ILE A 109 12.77 15.71 -46.50
C ILE A 109 11.41 15.60 -47.16
N ARG A 110 10.88 16.73 -47.67
CA ARG A 110 9.53 16.89 -48.24
C ARG A 110 9.22 15.83 -49.30
N ASP A 111 10.11 15.65 -50.26
CA ASP A 111 9.89 14.79 -51.43
C ASP A 111 10.33 13.32 -51.19
N GLN A 112 10.57 12.92 -49.93
CA GLN A 112 10.98 11.56 -49.58
C GLN A 112 9.96 10.87 -48.65
N PRO A 113 8.91 10.24 -49.22
CA PRO A 113 7.84 9.62 -48.41
C PRO A 113 8.34 8.61 -47.38
N LYS A 114 9.32 7.79 -47.74
CA LYS A 114 9.90 6.79 -46.82
C LYS A 114 10.63 7.44 -45.65
N HIS A 115 11.30 8.57 -45.88
CA HIS A 115 11.99 9.32 -44.84
C HIS A 115 10.98 9.93 -43.87
N ILE A 116 9.91 10.55 -44.39
CA ILE A 116 8.81 11.10 -43.60
C ILE A 116 8.21 9.98 -42.70
N GLN A 117 7.84 8.84 -43.27
CA GLN A 117 7.25 7.72 -42.54
C GLN A 117 8.17 7.18 -41.46
N PHE A 118 9.46 7.05 -41.74
CA PHE A 118 10.45 6.53 -40.79
C PHE A 118 10.64 7.49 -39.62
N ILE A 119 10.88 8.77 -39.88
CA ILE A 119 11.14 9.75 -38.81
C ILE A 119 9.90 9.95 -37.94
N ILE A 120 8.72 10.19 -38.58
CA ILE A 120 7.47 10.37 -37.85
C ILE A 120 7.15 9.13 -36.99
N GLY A 121 7.27 7.93 -37.56
CA GLY A 121 7.03 6.69 -36.85
C GLY A 121 7.98 6.49 -35.64
N ARG A 122 9.29 6.81 -35.84
CA ARG A 122 10.28 6.75 -34.80
C ARG A 122 9.98 7.72 -33.66
N GLN A 123 9.71 8.98 -33.97
CA GLN A 123 9.45 10.03 -32.98
C GLN A 123 8.12 9.79 -32.25
N PHE A 124 7.08 9.34 -32.97
CA PHE A 124 5.83 8.98 -32.32
C PHE A 124 5.94 7.81 -31.36
N LYS A 125 6.67 6.76 -31.74
CA LYS A 125 6.96 5.64 -30.85
C LYS A 125 7.76 6.07 -29.61
N ALA A 126 8.77 6.94 -29.82
CA ALA A 126 9.56 7.48 -28.71
C ALA A 126 8.70 8.31 -27.74
N LEU A 127 7.78 9.14 -28.26
CA LEU A 127 6.83 9.90 -27.46
C LEU A 127 5.91 8.99 -26.62
N LEU A 128 5.34 7.95 -27.25
CA LEU A 128 4.48 7.00 -26.55
C LEU A 128 5.23 6.26 -25.43
N ASN A 129 6.47 5.85 -25.69
CA ASN A 129 7.31 5.20 -24.67
C ASN A 129 7.60 6.14 -23.49
N ARG A 130 7.95 7.41 -23.75
CA ARG A 130 8.19 8.40 -22.67
C ARG A 130 6.93 8.63 -21.83
N ARG A 131 5.74 8.74 -22.49
CA ARG A 131 4.47 8.90 -21.77
C ARG A 131 4.12 7.65 -20.92
N SER A 132 4.33 6.46 -21.46
CA SER A 132 4.12 5.22 -20.74
C SER A 132 5.02 5.10 -19.52
N LEU A 133 6.30 5.45 -19.64
CA LEU A 133 7.23 5.46 -18.52
C LEU A 133 6.78 6.42 -17.43
N ARG A 134 6.42 7.65 -17.78
CA ARG A 134 5.90 8.63 -16.79
C ARG A 134 4.63 8.16 -16.10
N HIS A 135 3.74 7.48 -16.83
CA HIS A 135 2.51 6.93 -16.24
C HIS A 135 2.85 5.81 -15.25
N ILE A 136 3.71 4.86 -15.64
CA ILE A 136 4.14 3.77 -14.77
C ILE A 136 4.85 4.31 -13.51
N GLU A 137 5.73 5.31 -13.66
CA GLU A 137 6.39 5.95 -12.52
C GLU A 137 5.39 6.65 -11.58
N SER A 138 4.36 7.31 -12.14
CA SER A 138 3.30 7.93 -11.36
C SER A 138 2.45 6.90 -10.61
N ASP A 139 2.06 5.83 -11.30
CA ASP A 139 1.26 4.75 -10.71
C ASP A 139 2.04 4.01 -9.60
N LEU A 140 3.35 3.81 -9.83
CA LEU A 140 4.23 3.21 -8.83
C LEU A 140 4.29 4.08 -7.57
N ARG A 141 4.57 5.38 -7.71
CA ARG A 141 4.61 6.32 -6.59
C ARG A 141 3.28 6.41 -5.85
N GLU A 142 2.16 6.37 -6.58
CA GLU A 142 0.84 6.36 -5.94
C GLU A 142 0.61 5.07 -5.16
N SER A 143 1.02 3.91 -5.72
CA SER A 143 0.93 2.62 -5.05
C SER A 143 1.79 2.56 -3.79
N GLU A 144 3.04 3.06 -3.85
CA GLU A 144 3.93 3.17 -2.70
C GLU A 144 3.31 4.02 -1.59
N ARG A 145 2.85 5.23 -1.92
CA ARG A 145 2.17 6.11 -0.94
C ARG A 145 0.93 5.47 -0.31
N ARG A 146 0.19 4.69 -1.09
CA ARG A 146 -1.00 3.98 -0.59
C ARG A 146 -0.61 2.86 0.38
N CYS A 147 0.44 2.09 0.05
CA CYS A 147 0.98 1.06 0.94
C CYS A 147 1.51 1.67 2.25
N ASP A 148 2.26 2.76 2.15
CA ASP A 148 2.77 3.50 3.31
C ASP A 148 1.64 4.01 4.20
N GLY A 149 0.61 4.61 3.61
CA GLY A 149 -0.56 5.07 4.33
C GLY A 149 -1.32 3.95 5.06
N LEU A 150 -1.38 2.74 4.47
CA LEU A 150 -2.02 1.59 5.12
C LEU A 150 -1.22 1.10 6.34
N ILE A 151 0.10 1.06 6.25
CA ILE A 151 0.97 0.68 7.37
C ILE A 151 0.85 1.72 8.49
N GLU A 152 0.94 3.01 8.14
CA GLU A 152 0.89 4.11 9.10
C GLU A 152 -0.46 4.21 9.80
N SER A 153 -1.56 3.97 9.09
CA SER A 153 -2.91 3.98 9.67
C SER A 153 -3.30 2.69 10.40
N SER A 154 -2.44 1.67 10.40
CA SER A 154 -2.67 0.43 11.12
C SER A 154 -2.72 0.68 12.62
N ARG A 155 -3.68 0.06 13.30
CA ARG A 155 -3.75 0.05 14.77
C ARG A 155 -2.79 -0.94 15.41
N ASP A 156 -2.34 -1.94 14.62
CA ASP A 156 -1.33 -2.87 15.08
C ASP A 156 0.04 -2.19 15.08
N PRO A 157 0.81 -2.26 16.16
CA PRO A 157 2.18 -1.79 16.25
C PRO A 157 3.09 -2.58 15.31
N ILE A 158 3.58 -1.94 14.24
CA ILE A 158 4.39 -2.57 13.19
C ILE A 158 5.75 -1.92 13.12
N ALA A 159 6.81 -2.73 13.07
CA ALA A 159 8.17 -2.28 12.78
C ALA A 159 8.86 -3.18 11.74
N TYR A 160 9.82 -2.63 11.03
CA TYR A 160 10.70 -3.35 10.12
C TYR A 160 12.12 -3.31 10.66
N ILE A 161 12.73 -4.49 10.73
CA ILE A 161 14.06 -4.71 11.30
C ILE A 161 14.99 -5.28 10.25
N HIS A 162 16.09 -4.58 9.99
CA HIS A 162 17.17 -5.06 9.12
C HIS A 162 18.44 -5.23 9.95
N ASP A 163 19.05 -6.40 9.90
CA ASP A 163 20.24 -6.77 10.69
C ASP A 163 20.16 -6.41 12.20
N GLY A 164 18.93 -6.47 12.73
CA GLY A 164 18.65 -6.17 14.12
C GLY A 164 18.40 -4.69 14.44
N MET A 165 18.43 -3.80 13.46
CA MET A 165 18.20 -2.37 13.60
C MET A 165 16.81 -1.99 13.08
N HIS A 166 16.17 -1.03 13.72
CA HIS A 166 14.92 -0.46 13.22
C HIS A 166 15.19 0.36 11.95
N ILE A 167 14.50 0.01 10.87
CA ILE A 167 14.55 0.76 9.59
C ILE A 167 13.23 1.45 9.29
N ARG A 168 12.15 1.06 9.96
CA ARG A 168 10.82 1.68 9.88
C ARG A 168 9.96 1.23 11.06
N ALA A 169 9.07 2.12 11.50
CA ALA A 169 8.01 1.81 12.45
C ALA A 169 6.79 2.68 12.16
N ASN A 170 5.58 2.17 12.41
CA ASN A 170 4.36 2.97 12.32
C ASN A 170 4.07 3.70 13.63
N GLU A 171 3.14 4.66 13.60
CA GLU A 171 2.79 5.47 14.76
C GLU A 171 2.33 4.61 15.96
N SER A 172 1.58 3.54 15.72
CA SER A 172 1.13 2.62 16.78
C SER A 172 2.30 1.94 17.50
N TYR A 173 3.38 1.61 16.78
CA TYR A 173 4.60 1.05 17.37
C TYR A 173 5.35 2.09 18.21
N LEU A 174 5.50 3.32 17.69
CA LEU A 174 6.13 4.41 18.41
C LEU A 174 5.39 4.72 19.71
N GLN A 175 4.07 4.83 19.66
CA GLN A 175 3.22 5.06 20.84
C GLN A 175 3.34 3.93 21.87
N MET A 176 3.38 2.68 21.42
CA MET A 176 3.48 1.52 22.30
C MET A 176 4.81 1.50 23.07
N PHE A 177 5.91 1.89 22.42
CA PHE A 177 7.25 1.89 23.03
C PHE A 177 7.66 3.24 23.64
N GLY A 178 6.82 4.28 23.50
CA GLY A 178 7.02 5.59 24.13
C GLY A 178 7.94 6.53 23.37
N TYR A 179 8.16 6.32 22.06
CA TYR A 179 8.96 7.19 21.21
C TYR A 179 8.10 8.28 20.56
N PRO A 180 8.59 9.53 20.49
CA PRO A 180 7.84 10.66 19.93
C PRO A 180 7.73 10.59 18.39
N ASP A 181 8.76 10.08 17.73
CA ASP A 181 8.88 9.96 16.28
C ASP A 181 9.82 8.82 15.90
N PHE A 182 9.91 8.53 14.61
CA PHE A 182 10.78 7.48 14.10
C PHE A 182 12.27 7.86 14.15
N ASP A 183 12.62 9.15 14.06
CA ASP A 183 14.01 9.63 14.10
C ASP A 183 14.70 9.21 15.42
N ALA A 184 13.95 9.14 16.52
CA ALA A 184 14.44 8.65 17.81
C ALA A 184 14.68 7.13 17.85
N LEU A 185 14.06 6.37 16.97
CA LEU A 185 14.14 4.91 16.89
C LEU A 185 15.03 4.43 15.73
N GLU A 186 15.30 5.28 14.74
CA GLU A 186 16.07 4.94 13.55
C GLU A 186 17.48 4.43 13.90
N GLY A 187 17.82 3.24 13.38
CA GLY A 187 19.11 2.63 13.66
C GLY A 187 19.29 2.12 15.10
N MET A 188 18.26 2.19 15.95
CA MET A 188 18.30 1.58 17.28
C MET A 188 18.19 0.07 17.17
N PRO A 189 19.05 -0.70 17.88
CA PRO A 189 18.92 -2.14 17.96
C PRO A 189 17.61 -2.56 18.62
N ILE A 190 16.87 -3.50 18.02
CA ILE A 190 15.66 -4.07 18.64
C ILE A 190 15.96 -4.71 20.01
N LEU A 191 17.19 -5.16 20.20
CA LEU A 191 17.65 -5.74 21.45
C LEU A 191 17.59 -4.77 22.63
N ASP A 192 17.69 -3.46 22.39
CA ASP A 192 17.64 -2.45 23.44
C ASP A 192 16.24 -2.32 24.05
N LEU A 193 15.21 -2.70 23.30
CA LEU A 193 13.82 -2.77 23.77
C LEU A 193 13.53 -4.06 24.56
N ILE A 194 14.38 -5.09 24.44
CA ILE A 194 14.15 -6.41 25.02
C ILE A 194 14.91 -6.55 26.33
N SER A 195 14.27 -7.14 27.34
CA SER A 195 14.87 -7.45 28.62
C SER A 195 16.16 -8.28 28.47
N SER A 196 17.18 -7.95 29.27
CA SER A 196 18.53 -8.54 29.22
C SER A 196 18.55 -10.07 29.28
N GLY A 197 17.58 -10.66 29.95
CA GLY A 197 17.46 -12.13 30.10
C GLY A 197 17.06 -12.83 28.78
N GLN A 198 16.43 -12.14 27.83
CA GLN A 198 15.93 -12.70 26.57
C GLN A 198 16.68 -12.20 25.32
N GLN A 199 17.60 -11.26 25.49
CA GLN A 199 18.40 -10.71 24.37
C GLN A 199 19.21 -11.78 23.63
N ALA A 200 19.76 -12.76 24.34
CA ALA A 200 20.58 -13.82 23.73
C ALA A 200 19.77 -14.69 22.75
N ASP A 201 18.53 -15.04 23.12
CA ASP A 201 17.66 -15.85 22.30
C ASP A 201 17.17 -15.05 21.09
N PHE A 202 16.79 -13.78 21.28
CA PHE A 202 16.36 -12.92 20.19
C PHE A 202 17.51 -12.61 19.20
N LYS A 203 18.72 -12.41 19.70
CA LYS A 203 19.93 -12.26 18.87
C LYS A 203 20.18 -13.48 17.99
N LYS A 204 19.90 -14.68 18.50
CA LYS A 204 20.00 -15.91 17.70
C LYS A 204 18.97 -15.92 16.57
N ILE A 205 17.74 -15.50 16.82
CA ILE A 205 16.69 -15.38 15.79
C ILE A 205 17.11 -14.42 14.69
N ILE A 206 17.62 -13.23 15.02
CA ILE A 206 18.14 -12.26 14.03
C ILE A 206 19.24 -12.88 13.18
N LYS A 207 20.21 -13.57 13.82
CA LYS A 207 21.33 -14.19 13.12
C LYS A 207 20.90 -15.36 12.23
N ASP A 208 19.93 -16.14 12.66
CA ASP A 208 19.40 -17.25 11.88
C ASP A 208 18.56 -16.70 10.69
N PHE A 209 17.79 -15.65 10.89
CA PHE A 209 17.06 -14.96 9.84
C PHE A 209 17.98 -14.40 8.75
N SER A 210 19.09 -13.74 9.10
CA SER A 210 20.07 -13.23 8.13
C SER A 210 20.67 -14.34 7.25
N LYS A 211 20.75 -15.58 7.77
CA LYS A 211 21.32 -16.73 7.05
C LYS A 211 20.30 -17.54 6.27
N THR A 212 19.16 -17.83 6.89
CA THR A 212 18.19 -18.80 6.37
C THR A 212 16.97 -18.13 5.75
N ARG A 213 16.78 -16.83 5.99
CA ARG A 213 15.56 -16.05 5.64
C ARG A 213 14.29 -16.61 6.28
N GLN A 214 14.44 -17.36 7.37
CA GLN A 214 13.34 -17.92 8.14
C GLN A 214 13.38 -17.38 9.55
N CYS A 215 12.23 -17.04 10.09
CA CYS A 215 12.03 -16.65 11.48
C CYS A 215 10.91 -17.49 12.08
N PRO A 216 10.86 -17.66 13.40
CA PRO A 216 9.69 -18.22 14.08
C PRO A 216 8.48 -17.32 13.81
N GLU A 217 7.29 -17.91 13.75
CA GLU A 217 6.05 -17.15 13.52
C GLU A 217 5.80 -16.14 14.65
N SER A 218 6.13 -16.50 15.89
CA SER A 218 5.96 -15.62 17.03
C SER A 218 6.91 -15.96 18.17
N ILE A 219 7.17 -14.96 19.01
CA ILE A 219 7.90 -15.11 20.28
C ILE A 219 7.34 -14.14 21.31
N THR A 220 7.20 -14.59 22.55
CA THR A 220 6.87 -13.72 23.68
C THR A 220 8.15 -13.20 24.32
N VAL A 221 8.27 -11.90 24.44
CA VAL A 221 9.41 -11.22 25.06
C VAL A 221 8.93 -10.19 26.06
N THR A 222 9.76 -9.98 27.10
CA THR A 222 9.57 -8.85 28.02
C THR A 222 10.27 -7.64 27.42
N VAL A 223 9.52 -6.57 27.18
CA VAL A 223 10.02 -5.32 26.64
C VAL A 223 10.11 -4.25 27.72
N ASN A 224 11.08 -3.35 27.54
CA ASN A 224 11.31 -2.19 28.40
C ASN A 224 11.07 -0.93 27.56
N PRO A 225 9.85 -0.38 27.50
CA PRO A 225 9.57 0.85 26.80
C PRO A 225 10.30 2.02 27.48
N GLU A 226 10.62 3.09 26.74
CA GLU A 226 11.36 4.25 27.24
C GLU A 226 10.61 4.94 28.40
N ASN A 227 9.29 5.03 28.33
CA ASN A 227 8.42 5.73 29.27
C ASN A 227 7.37 4.82 29.91
N GLY A 228 7.72 3.58 30.27
CA GLY A 228 6.72 2.63 30.80
C GLY A 228 7.27 1.54 31.69
N GLU A 229 6.36 0.77 32.28
CA GLU A 229 6.73 -0.44 33.01
C GLU A 229 7.01 -1.58 32.02
N SER A 230 7.94 -2.47 32.42
CA SER A 230 8.23 -3.69 31.65
C SER A 230 6.96 -4.50 31.46
N SER A 231 6.70 -4.92 30.23
CA SER A 231 5.50 -5.67 29.86
C SER A 231 5.85 -6.85 28.95
N GLU A 232 5.03 -7.90 29.02
CA GLU A 232 5.13 -9.01 28.09
C GLU A 232 4.43 -8.67 26.77
N VAL A 233 5.16 -8.85 25.66
CA VAL A 233 4.70 -8.58 24.32
C VAL A 233 4.93 -9.80 23.45
N LEU A 234 3.91 -10.19 22.70
CA LEU A 234 4.02 -11.17 21.64
C LEU A 234 4.48 -10.45 20.37
N PHE A 235 5.67 -10.81 19.86
CA PHE A 235 6.13 -10.41 18.54
C PHE A 235 5.73 -11.48 17.54
N GLU A 236 4.86 -11.14 16.60
CA GLU A 236 4.61 -11.91 15.39
C GLU A 236 5.62 -11.46 14.33
N MET A 237 6.36 -12.40 13.75
CA MET A 237 7.48 -12.11 12.85
C MET A 237 7.24 -12.72 11.48
N MET A 238 7.51 -11.95 10.45
CA MET A 238 7.46 -12.45 9.08
C MET A 238 8.58 -11.87 8.21
N PRO A 239 9.09 -12.63 7.21
CA PRO A 239 10.00 -12.09 6.23
C PRO A 239 9.31 -11.01 5.39
N ALA A 240 9.99 -9.89 5.19
CA ALA A 240 9.53 -8.78 4.38
C ALA A 240 10.68 -8.21 3.53
N SER A 241 10.34 -7.27 2.66
CA SER A 241 11.31 -6.48 1.88
C SER A 241 10.96 -5.01 2.02
N TYR A 242 11.96 -4.19 2.28
CA TYR A 242 11.86 -2.73 2.34
C TYR A 242 13.00 -2.11 1.53
N ASP A 243 12.69 -1.23 0.59
CA ASP A 243 13.65 -0.63 -0.37
C ASP A 243 14.52 -1.66 -1.11
N GLY A 244 13.94 -2.83 -1.40
CA GLY A 244 14.64 -3.92 -2.09
C GLY A 244 15.56 -4.76 -1.20
N GLU A 245 15.70 -4.41 0.07
CA GLU A 245 16.47 -5.17 1.05
C GLU A 245 15.59 -6.10 1.86
N LEU A 246 16.11 -7.28 2.19
CA LEU A 246 15.41 -8.24 3.01
C LEU A 246 15.40 -7.77 4.47
N CYS A 247 14.24 -7.68 5.06
CA CYS A 247 14.05 -7.30 6.45
C CYS A 247 13.04 -8.24 7.15
N MET A 248 12.92 -8.10 8.45
CA MET A 248 11.91 -8.79 9.25
C MET A 248 10.84 -7.79 9.64
N GLN A 249 9.58 -8.07 9.29
CA GLN A 249 8.45 -7.33 9.82
C GLN A 249 8.07 -7.90 11.18
N LEU A 250 7.91 -7.02 12.16
CA LEU A 250 7.43 -7.32 13.51
C LEU A 250 6.06 -6.68 13.72
N VAL A 251 5.13 -7.46 14.25
CA VAL A 251 3.86 -6.94 14.78
C VAL A 251 3.86 -7.20 16.29
N ALA A 252 3.83 -6.14 17.09
CA ALA A 252 3.88 -6.25 18.54
C ALA A 252 2.47 -6.26 19.14
N ARG A 253 2.16 -7.28 19.95
CA ARG A 253 0.86 -7.41 20.64
C ARG A 253 1.05 -7.48 22.15
N PRO A 254 0.54 -6.50 22.92
CA PRO A 254 0.58 -6.55 24.38
C PRO A 254 -0.16 -7.79 24.89
N GLN A 255 0.52 -8.64 25.66
CA GLN A 255 -0.10 -9.88 26.15
C GLN A 255 -1.05 -9.62 27.34
N MET A 256 -0.84 -8.54 28.09
CA MET A 256 -1.68 -8.19 29.24
C MET A 256 -3.10 -7.71 28.90
N ALA A 257 -3.31 -7.09 27.76
CA ALA A 257 -4.65 -6.63 27.36
C ALA A 257 -5.55 -7.82 26.95
N ASP A 258 -4.96 -8.83 26.28
CA ASP A 258 -5.71 -10.00 25.84
C ASP A 258 -5.99 -10.98 26.99
N SER A 259 -5.09 -11.14 27.97
CA SER A 259 -5.33 -12.07 29.08
C SER A 259 -6.47 -11.60 29.99
N ARG A 260 -6.51 -10.31 30.35
CA ARG A 260 -7.62 -9.73 31.14
C ARG A 260 -8.95 -9.77 30.42
N LEU A 261 -8.95 -9.43 29.13
CA LEU A 261 -10.16 -9.48 28.31
C LEU A 261 -10.61 -10.93 28.10
N ASN A 262 -9.67 -11.85 27.87
CA ASN A 262 -9.94 -13.27 27.75
C ASN A 262 -10.43 -13.89 29.08
N GLU A 263 -9.84 -13.51 30.22
CA GLU A 263 -10.32 -13.90 31.56
C GLU A 263 -11.74 -13.39 31.80
N GLN A 264 -12.03 -12.12 31.50
CA GLN A 264 -13.37 -11.57 31.63
C GLN A 264 -14.38 -12.23 30.66
N LEU A 265 -13.98 -12.50 29.42
CA LEU A 265 -14.81 -13.24 28.47
C LEU A 265 -15.03 -14.69 28.92
N GLN A 266 -14.03 -15.33 29.51
CA GLN A 266 -14.14 -16.68 30.04
C GLN A 266 -15.04 -16.69 31.28
N GLU A 267 -14.88 -15.75 32.23
CA GLU A 267 -15.79 -15.61 33.37
C GLU A 267 -17.24 -15.40 32.94
N LEU A 268 -17.49 -14.57 31.93
CA LEU A 268 -18.84 -14.36 31.38
C LEU A 268 -19.39 -15.63 30.71
N LYS A 269 -18.55 -16.44 30.05
CA LYS A 269 -18.95 -17.71 29.44
C LYS A 269 -19.23 -18.82 30.45
N ASP A 270 -18.56 -18.79 31.59
CA ASP A 270 -18.63 -19.83 32.61
C ASP A 270 -19.74 -19.58 33.63
N ARG A 271 -20.35 -18.38 33.63
CA ARG A 271 -21.46 -18.03 34.53
C ARG A 271 -22.81 -18.08 33.82
N ASP A 272 -23.84 -18.35 34.58
CA ASP A 272 -25.23 -18.22 34.22
C ASP A 272 -25.64 -16.73 34.28
N PRO A 273 -26.16 -16.14 33.17
CA PRO A 273 -26.43 -14.71 33.10
C PRO A 273 -27.52 -14.22 34.07
N ASN A 274 -28.40 -15.10 34.52
CA ASN A 274 -29.51 -14.75 35.42
C ASN A 274 -29.07 -14.84 36.89
N THR A 275 -28.37 -15.89 37.29
CA THR A 275 -28.03 -16.15 38.69
C THR A 275 -26.60 -15.75 39.07
N LEU A 276 -25.73 -15.48 38.06
CA LEU A 276 -24.28 -15.23 38.22
C LEU A 276 -23.51 -16.37 38.95
N LEU A 277 -24.13 -17.53 39.10
CA LEU A 277 -23.45 -18.75 39.51
C LEU A 277 -22.74 -19.38 38.32
N TYR A 278 -21.80 -20.31 38.60
CA TYR A 278 -21.20 -21.07 37.52
C TYR A 278 -22.25 -21.89 36.77
N ASN A 279 -22.20 -21.92 35.47
CA ASN A 279 -23.17 -22.63 34.64
C ASN A 279 -22.89 -24.15 34.65
N ARG A 280 -23.83 -24.89 34.06
CA ARG A 280 -23.72 -26.37 33.99
C ARG A 280 -22.44 -26.84 33.29
N LYS A 281 -21.99 -26.12 32.24
CA LYS A 281 -20.81 -26.48 31.46
C LYS A 281 -19.53 -26.42 32.32
N TYR A 282 -19.36 -25.36 33.07
CA TYR A 282 -18.26 -25.18 34.01
C TYR A 282 -18.29 -26.24 35.08
N PHE A 283 -19.47 -26.48 35.69
CA PHE A 283 -19.65 -27.51 36.74
C PHE A 283 -19.26 -28.91 36.23
N MET A 284 -19.71 -29.32 35.03
CA MET A 284 -19.37 -30.62 34.48
C MET A 284 -17.87 -30.81 34.23
N ALA A 285 -17.18 -29.79 33.76
CA ALA A 285 -15.74 -29.82 33.55
C ALA A 285 -14.99 -30.00 34.93
N ARG A 286 -15.41 -29.25 35.94
CA ARG A 286 -14.86 -29.39 37.31
C ARG A 286 -15.17 -30.73 37.97
N LEU A 287 -16.35 -31.29 37.69
CA LEU A 287 -16.73 -32.62 38.16
C LEU A 287 -15.84 -33.72 37.55
N GLU A 288 -15.59 -33.65 36.24
CA GLU A 288 -14.70 -34.60 35.54
C GLU A 288 -13.27 -34.55 36.11
N GLU A 289 -12.75 -33.34 36.34
CA GLU A 289 -11.44 -33.13 36.98
C GLU A 289 -11.41 -33.74 38.37
N SER A 290 -12.43 -33.46 39.20
CA SER A 290 -12.55 -33.97 40.55
C SER A 290 -12.63 -35.50 40.60
N VAL A 291 -13.39 -36.13 39.68
CA VAL A 291 -13.48 -37.58 39.52
C VAL A 291 -12.12 -38.16 39.12
N SER A 292 -11.40 -37.52 38.21
CA SER A 292 -10.05 -37.95 37.81
C SER A 292 -9.06 -37.92 38.99
N VAL A 293 -9.07 -36.86 39.80
CA VAL A 293 -8.21 -36.72 41.00
C VAL A 293 -8.56 -37.77 42.04
N ALA A 294 -9.85 -38.02 42.29
CA ALA A 294 -10.30 -39.02 43.23
C ALA A 294 -9.95 -40.45 42.79
N SER A 295 -10.10 -40.76 41.51
CA SER A 295 -9.75 -42.08 40.95
C SER A 295 -8.23 -42.35 41.00
N ALA A 296 -7.41 -41.29 40.96
CA ALA A 296 -5.96 -41.40 41.16
C ALA A 296 -5.52 -41.52 42.61
N GLY A 297 -6.46 -41.62 43.56
CA GLY A 297 -6.18 -41.75 44.98
C GLY A 297 -5.63 -40.47 45.66
N LYS A 298 -5.77 -39.32 45.02
CA LYS A 298 -5.24 -38.03 45.47
C LYS A 298 -6.31 -37.17 46.18
N GLY A 299 -7.01 -37.74 47.15
CA GLY A 299 -7.96 -37.01 47.98
C GLY A 299 -9.40 -37.54 47.90
N HIS A 300 -10.27 -37.00 48.78
CA HIS A 300 -11.68 -37.32 48.84
C HIS A 300 -12.48 -36.13 48.36
N GLN A 301 -13.46 -36.38 47.47
CA GLN A 301 -14.33 -35.36 46.91
C GLN A 301 -15.78 -35.69 47.30
N ALA A 302 -16.59 -34.67 47.51
CA ALA A 302 -18.02 -34.82 47.75
C ALA A 302 -18.81 -33.91 46.84
N MET A 303 -19.94 -34.41 46.33
CA MET A 303 -20.88 -33.63 45.53
C MET A 303 -22.19 -33.49 46.29
N LEU A 304 -22.68 -32.24 46.39
CA LEU A 304 -23.97 -31.96 46.99
C LEU A 304 -24.94 -31.46 45.90
N LEU A 305 -26.09 -32.07 45.76
CA LEU A 305 -27.15 -31.65 44.90
C LEU A 305 -28.26 -30.99 45.70
N LEU A 306 -28.54 -29.74 45.49
CA LEU A 306 -29.60 -28.97 46.12
C LEU A 306 -30.68 -28.64 45.12
N ALA A 307 -31.95 -28.96 45.45
CA ALA A 307 -33.09 -28.59 44.61
C ALA A 307 -34.21 -28.05 45.55
N PRO A 308 -34.85 -26.94 45.17
CA PRO A 308 -36.01 -26.44 45.91
C PRO A 308 -37.20 -27.42 45.75
N ASP A 309 -37.98 -27.61 46.83
CA ASP A 309 -39.15 -28.45 46.82
C ASP A 309 -40.19 -27.93 45.81
N GLN A 310 -40.76 -28.86 45.01
CA GLN A 310 -41.78 -28.57 44.00
C GLN A 310 -41.35 -27.50 42.94
N PHE A 311 -40.05 -27.42 42.64
CA PHE A 311 -39.46 -26.39 41.78
C PHE A 311 -40.15 -26.34 40.38
N GLU A 312 -40.34 -27.48 39.74
CA GLU A 312 -40.99 -27.51 38.41
C GLU A 312 -42.44 -27.05 38.43
N GLN A 313 -43.18 -27.39 39.49
CA GLN A 313 -44.58 -26.97 39.62
C GLN A 313 -44.69 -25.46 39.84
N ARG A 314 -43.77 -24.91 40.67
CA ARG A 314 -43.68 -23.49 40.93
C ARG A 314 -43.31 -22.71 39.69
N LEU A 315 -42.34 -23.17 38.87
CA LEU A 315 -41.96 -22.53 37.62
C LEU A 315 -43.10 -22.47 36.60
N ARG A 316 -43.96 -23.53 36.56
CA ARG A 316 -45.12 -23.56 35.65
C ARG A 316 -46.25 -22.59 36.03
N THR A 317 -46.36 -22.24 37.31
CA THR A 317 -47.40 -21.35 37.85
C THR A 317 -46.94 -19.89 37.92
N LEU A 318 -45.64 -19.64 37.89
CA LEU A 318 -45.04 -18.30 37.92
C LEU A 318 -44.83 -17.81 36.48
N GLY A 319 -45.08 -16.53 36.24
CA GLY A 319 -44.65 -15.94 34.97
C GLY A 319 -43.12 -15.85 34.90
N MET A 320 -42.57 -15.55 33.71
CA MET A 320 -41.13 -15.62 33.45
C MET A 320 -40.30 -14.70 34.40
N GLU A 321 -40.75 -13.46 34.63
CA GLU A 321 -40.09 -12.52 35.55
C GLU A 321 -40.05 -13.03 37.01
N GLN A 322 -41.11 -13.65 37.45
CA GLN A 322 -41.17 -14.19 38.84
C GLN A 322 -40.35 -15.47 39.01
N ALA A 323 -40.24 -16.27 37.93
CA ALA A 323 -39.37 -17.44 37.93
C ALA A 323 -37.88 -17.04 37.97
N ASP A 324 -37.49 -16.01 37.25
CA ASP A 324 -36.13 -15.44 37.26
C ASP A 324 -35.78 -14.84 38.63
N ALA A 325 -36.70 -14.07 39.20
CA ALA A 325 -36.53 -13.52 40.53
C ALA A 325 -36.39 -14.63 41.63
N LEU A 326 -37.14 -15.75 41.52
CA LEU A 326 -37.00 -16.89 42.40
C LEU A 326 -35.63 -17.54 42.32
N LEU A 327 -35.11 -17.72 41.08
CA LEU A 327 -33.78 -18.29 40.84
C LEU A 327 -32.67 -17.39 41.39
N GLN A 328 -32.77 -16.08 41.20
CA GLN A 328 -31.82 -15.09 41.71
C GLN A 328 -31.79 -15.12 43.24
N ASN A 329 -32.94 -15.08 43.94
CA ASN A 329 -33.04 -15.17 45.37
C ASN A 329 -32.44 -16.49 45.90
N PHE A 330 -32.67 -17.61 45.21
CA PHE A 330 -32.10 -18.88 45.57
C PHE A 330 -30.58 -18.90 45.45
N ALA A 331 -30.05 -18.33 44.34
CA ALA A 331 -28.64 -18.18 44.10
C ALA A 331 -27.92 -17.31 45.19
N GLU A 332 -28.54 -16.19 45.56
CA GLU A 332 -28.00 -15.32 46.64
C GLU A 332 -27.93 -16.04 47.99
N ARG A 333 -28.98 -16.80 48.32
CA ARG A 333 -28.94 -17.61 49.58
C ARG A 333 -27.89 -18.68 49.54
N LEU A 334 -27.65 -19.31 48.40
CA LEU A 334 -26.56 -20.29 48.26
C LEU A 334 -25.19 -19.65 48.44
N LYS A 335 -24.97 -18.44 47.84
CA LYS A 335 -23.71 -17.69 48.01
C LYS A 335 -23.40 -17.28 49.45
N THR A 336 -24.45 -17.05 50.26
CA THR A 336 -24.31 -16.69 51.67
C THR A 336 -24.17 -17.88 52.61
N ALA A 337 -24.52 -19.07 52.15
CA ALA A 337 -24.48 -20.29 52.96
C ALA A 337 -23.22 -21.13 52.76
N VAL A 338 -22.45 -20.84 51.68
CA VAL A 338 -21.18 -21.48 51.33
C VAL A 338 -20.07 -20.45 51.41
#